data_5d7a43918b0a03ab819e855be5b07ca5
#
_entry.id   5d7a43918b0a03ab819e855be5b07ca5
#
_cell.length_a   1.000
_cell.length_b   1.000
_cell.length_c   1.000
_cell.angle_alpha   90.00
_cell.angle_beta   90.00
_cell.angle_gamma   90.00
#
_symmetry.space_group_name_H-M   'P 1'
#
loop_
_entity.id
_entity.type
_entity.pdbx_description
1 polymer ?
#
loop_
_entity_poly.entity_id
_entity_poly.type
_entity_poly.pdbx_seq_one_letter_code
_entity_poly.pdbx_strand_id
1 'polypeptide(L)'
;MSGHSKWATTKHKKAVIDSRRAKNFAKLIKAIEVASRNGGPDVDGNPTLFDAIAKAKKNSMPADNIERAVKRGAGLESGGSDWQTIMYEGYGPNGVAIMIECLSDNRNRAASEVRVAVTRNGGSMADPGSVSYLFNRKGVIIIAKAESVTEEKILESVLEAGAEEVNDLGESFEVVCEASDLVAVRTALQNSGLDYESADSSFLPSMSIPLDAEGATKVFELIDAIEELDDVQNVYSNFDVSDEVMASLG
;
A
#
# COMPACT_ATOMS: atom_id res chain seq x y z
N MET A 1 -4.84 -9.97 12.60
CA MET A 1 -3.61 -9.43 11.97
C MET A 1 -3.52 -9.92 10.55
N SER A 2 -3.25 -9.06 9.58
CA SER A 2 -3.04 -9.51 8.21
C SER A 2 -1.56 -9.89 8.03
N GLY A 3 -1.27 -11.13 7.63
CA GLY A 3 0.09 -11.60 7.34
C GLY A 3 0.75 -10.78 6.23
N HIS A 4 -0.07 -10.23 5.32
CA HIS A 4 0.39 -9.32 4.28
C HIS A 4 0.97 -8.01 4.85
N SER A 5 0.32 -7.35 5.81
CA SER A 5 0.83 -6.13 6.46
C SER A 5 2.18 -6.40 7.14
N LYS A 6 2.29 -7.51 7.85
CA LYS A 6 3.52 -7.92 8.53
C LYS A 6 4.67 -8.18 7.54
N TRP A 7 4.41 -8.92 6.47
CA TRP A 7 5.40 -9.17 5.42
C TRP A 7 5.83 -7.88 4.71
N ALA A 8 4.89 -6.99 4.39
CA ALA A 8 5.18 -5.72 3.73
C ALA A 8 6.13 -4.84 4.57
N THR A 9 5.88 -4.73 5.88
CA THR A 9 6.75 -3.95 6.77
C THR A 9 8.15 -4.54 6.90
N THR A 10 8.27 -5.86 6.96
CA THR A 10 9.56 -6.57 7.04
C THR A 10 10.35 -6.44 5.72
N LYS A 11 9.69 -6.53 4.56
CA LYS A 11 10.30 -6.42 3.24
C LYS A 11 10.93 -5.05 3.01
N HIS A 12 10.26 -3.97 3.44
CA HIS A 12 10.78 -2.61 3.24
C HIS A 12 12.15 -2.37 3.87
N LYS A 13 12.52 -3.12 4.91
CA LYS A 13 13.82 -3.01 5.56
C LYS A 13 14.95 -3.72 4.81
N LYS A 14 14.64 -4.75 3.99
CA LYS A 14 15.66 -5.56 3.28
C LYS A 14 16.05 -5.06 1.88
N ALA A 15 15.34 -4.09 1.28
CA ALA A 15 15.49 -3.77 -0.13
C ALA A 15 15.78 -2.29 -0.40
N VAL A 16 17.05 -1.90 -0.38
CA VAL A 16 17.50 -0.65 -1.02
C VAL A 16 18.55 -0.96 -2.07
N ILE A 17 18.10 -1.07 -3.31
CA ILE A 17 18.97 -1.01 -4.49
C ILE A 17 18.47 0.16 -5.35
N ASP A 18 19.37 0.96 -5.90
CA ASP A 18 19.06 2.20 -6.63
C ASP A 18 18.06 2.05 -7.80
N SER A 19 17.99 0.90 -8.46
CA SER A 19 17.01 0.63 -9.51
C SER A 19 15.56 0.58 -8.99
N ARG A 20 15.36 0.01 -7.81
CA ARG A 20 14.04 -0.01 -7.14
C ARG A 20 13.62 1.39 -6.68
N ARG A 21 14.57 2.24 -6.32
CA ARG A 21 14.31 3.62 -5.92
C ARG A 21 13.73 4.45 -7.07
N ALA A 22 14.28 4.33 -8.28
CA ALA A 22 13.76 5.04 -9.46
C ALA A 22 12.33 4.60 -9.81
N LYS A 23 12.04 3.30 -9.77
CA LYS A 23 10.69 2.75 -9.97
C LYS A 23 9.71 3.23 -8.91
N ASN A 24 10.13 3.21 -7.64
CA ASN A 24 9.30 3.71 -6.54
C ASN A 24 8.97 5.20 -6.71
N PHE A 25 9.95 6.01 -7.13
CA PHE A 25 9.70 7.43 -7.42
C PHE A 25 8.68 7.61 -8.57
N ALA A 26 8.76 6.81 -9.63
CA ALA A 26 7.79 6.88 -10.72
C ALA A 26 6.37 6.58 -10.24
N LYS A 27 6.18 5.57 -9.39
CA LYS A 27 4.89 5.23 -8.78
C LYS A 27 4.36 6.37 -7.90
N LEU A 28 5.22 6.94 -7.06
CA LEU A 28 4.85 8.06 -6.20
C LEU A 28 4.48 9.32 -7.00
N ILE A 29 5.18 9.61 -8.10
CA ILE A 29 4.85 10.70 -9.01
C ILE A 29 3.47 10.50 -9.63
N LYS A 30 3.16 9.30 -10.14
CA LYS A 30 1.84 8.96 -10.68
C LYS A 30 0.73 9.20 -9.64
N ALA A 31 0.95 8.74 -8.40
CA ALA A 31 -0.02 8.92 -7.31
C ALA A 31 -0.28 10.41 -7.00
N ILE A 32 0.76 11.24 -6.95
CA ILE A 32 0.65 12.70 -6.77
C ILE A 32 -0.12 13.34 -7.93
N GLU A 33 0.21 13.00 -9.17
CA GLU A 33 -0.47 13.54 -10.35
C GLU A 33 -1.97 13.24 -10.35
N VAL A 34 -2.34 11.99 -10.01
CA VAL A 34 -3.75 11.58 -9.92
C VAL A 34 -4.48 12.27 -8.77
N ALA A 35 -3.86 12.34 -7.60
CA ALA A 35 -4.45 13.02 -6.45
C ALA A 35 -4.68 14.51 -6.73
N SER A 36 -3.71 15.19 -7.35
CA SER A 36 -3.83 16.60 -7.76
C SER A 36 -4.89 16.82 -8.83
N ARG A 37 -5.03 15.89 -9.79
CA ARG A 37 -6.05 15.96 -10.83
C ARG A 37 -7.46 15.85 -10.27
N ASN A 38 -7.67 14.91 -9.36
CA ASN A 38 -9.00 14.58 -8.87
C ASN A 38 -9.50 15.55 -7.79
N GLY A 39 -8.61 16.05 -6.93
CA GLY A 39 -8.97 16.89 -5.79
C GLY A 39 -8.40 18.33 -5.85
N GLY A 40 -7.69 18.69 -6.93
CA GLY A 40 -7.01 19.97 -7.06
C GLY A 40 -5.62 20.01 -6.45
N PRO A 41 -4.81 21.06 -6.77
CA PRO A 41 -3.42 21.19 -6.34
C PRO A 41 -3.26 21.74 -4.92
N ASP A 42 -4.34 22.16 -4.27
CA ASP A 42 -4.31 22.68 -2.90
C ASP A 42 -4.17 21.51 -1.92
N VAL A 43 -3.02 21.44 -1.27
CA VAL A 43 -2.68 20.35 -0.35
C VAL A 43 -3.56 20.36 0.91
N ASP A 44 -3.94 21.54 1.39
CA ASP A 44 -4.76 21.68 2.61
C ASP A 44 -6.22 21.27 2.34
N GLY A 45 -6.69 21.49 1.12
CA GLY A 45 -8.02 21.10 0.68
C GLY A 45 -8.11 19.68 0.08
N ASN A 46 -6.99 18.97 -0.07
CA ASN A 46 -6.93 17.67 -0.74
C ASN A 46 -6.16 16.64 0.12
N PRO A 47 -6.85 15.93 1.02
CA PRO A 47 -6.21 14.95 1.91
C PRO A 47 -5.45 13.84 1.16
N THR A 48 -5.98 13.38 0.02
CA THR A 48 -5.32 12.35 -0.81
C THR A 48 -3.99 12.87 -1.37
N LEU A 49 -3.94 14.14 -1.78
CA LEU A 49 -2.71 14.78 -2.24
C LEU A 49 -1.72 14.96 -1.08
N PHE A 50 -2.22 15.37 0.09
CA PHE A 50 -1.40 15.49 1.30
C PHE A 50 -0.68 14.17 1.62
N ASP A 51 -1.42 13.06 1.64
CA ASP A 51 -0.87 11.74 1.94
C ASP A 51 0.13 11.27 0.89
N ALA A 52 -0.18 11.46 -0.41
CA ALA A 52 0.73 11.14 -1.49
C ALA A 52 2.06 11.93 -1.39
N ILE A 53 1.99 13.22 -1.05
CA ILE A 53 3.16 14.07 -0.84
C ILE A 53 3.94 13.65 0.41
N ALA A 54 3.26 13.35 1.51
CA ALA A 54 3.89 12.88 2.75
C ALA A 54 4.68 11.59 2.50
N LYS A 55 4.07 10.63 1.79
CA LYS A 55 4.71 9.37 1.38
C LYS A 55 5.93 9.60 0.49
N ALA A 56 5.84 10.53 -0.48
CA ALA A 56 6.96 10.89 -1.34
C ALA A 56 8.13 11.52 -0.56
N LYS A 57 7.85 12.43 0.39
CA LYS A 57 8.85 13.04 1.26
C LYS A 57 9.54 12.00 2.16
N LYS A 58 8.79 11.07 2.75
CA LYS A 58 9.35 9.95 3.55
C LYS A 58 10.26 9.04 2.72
N ASN A 59 9.98 8.89 1.42
CA ASN A 59 10.85 8.18 0.49
C ASN A 59 12.01 9.06 -0.05
N SER A 60 12.25 10.22 0.53
CA SER A 60 13.33 11.15 0.15
C SER A 60 13.23 11.64 -1.30
N MET A 61 12.02 11.83 -1.82
CA MET A 61 11.81 12.44 -3.14
C MET A 61 12.15 13.92 -3.08
N PRO A 62 12.93 14.46 -4.05
CA PRO A 62 13.23 15.88 -4.13
C PRO A 62 11.96 16.73 -4.25
N ALA A 63 11.95 17.88 -3.54
CA ALA A 63 10.79 18.79 -3.53
C ALA A 63 10.38 19.26 -4.94
N ASP A 64 11.34 19.52 -5.83
CA ASP A 64 11.09 19.93 -7.22
C ASP A 64 10.33 18.87 -8.03
N ASN A 65 10.56 17.58 -7.73
CA ASN A 65 9.83 16.49 -8.38
C ASN A 65 8.38 16.42 -7.89
N ILE A 66 8.17 16.63 -6.60
CA ILE A 66 6.84 16.69 -5.99
C ILE A 66 6.06 17.87 -6.58
N GLU A 67 6.64 19.06 -6.60
CA GLU A 67 5.98 20.27 -7.12
C GLU A 67 5.61 20.13 -8.60
N ARG A 68 6.51 19.59 -9.43
CA ARG A 68 6.22 19.32 -10.85
C ARG A 68 5.10 18.29 -11.02
N ALA A 69 5.06 17.24 -10.20
CA ALA A 69 3.99 16.24 -10.25
C ALA A 69 2.63 16.86 -9.89
N VAL A 70 2.57 17.71 -8.85
CA VAL A 70 1.36 18.46 -8.49
C VAL A 70 0.89 19.34 -9.64
N LYS A 71 1.79 20.12 -10.26
CA LYS A 71 1.47 21.01 -11.39
C LYS A 71 0.98 20.25 -12.62
N ARG A 72 1.61 19.12 -12.97
CA ARG A 72 1.17 18.27 -14.09
C ARG A 72 -0.19 17.65 -13.84
N GLY A 73 -0.43 17.15 -12.62
CA GLY A 73 -1.74 16.65 -12.23
C GLY A 73 -2.84 17.70 -12.36
N ALA A 74 -2.58 18.93 -11.94
CA ALA A 74 -3.49 20.07 -12.04
C ALA A 74 -3.65 20.62 -13.47
N GLY A 75 -2.90 20.12 -14.47
CA GLY A 75 -2.92 20.65 -15.83
C GLY A 75 -2.23 22.00 -16.00
N LEU A 76 -1.42 22.42 -15.02
CA LEU A 76 -0.67 23.68 -15.03
C LEU A 76 0.68 23.55 -15.76
N GLU A 77 1.11 22.33 -16.04
CA GLU A 77 2.35 22.00 -16.72
C GLU A 77 2.09 20.88 -17.74
N SER A 78 2.76 20.93 -18.89
CA SER A 78 2.63 19.90 -19.93
C SER A 78 3.29 18.58 -19.52
N GLY A 79 2.81 17.45 -20.04
CA GLY A 79 3.40 16.12 -19.84
C GLY A 79 2.68 15.23 -18.83
N GLY A 80 1.51 15.64 -18.34
CA GLY A 80 0.65 14.74 -17.56
C GLY A 80 0.00 13.69 -18.47
N SER A 81 0.01 12.42 -18.01
CA SER A 81 -0.68 11.32 -18.68
C SER A 81 -2.09 11.13 -18.11
N ASP A 82 -2.98 10.55 -18.91
CA ASP A 82 -4.35 10.23 -18.46
C ASP A 82 -4.35 8.91 -17.68
N TRP A 83 -3.84 8.99 -16.45
CA TRP A 83 -3.77 7.83 -15.55
C TRP A 83 -5.15 7.36 -15.12
N GLN A 84 -5.42 6.08 -15.28
CA GLN A 84 -6.63 5.40 -14.82
C GLN A 84 -6.27 4.36 -13.76
N THR A 85 -7.02 4.34 -12.68
CA THR A 85 -6.93 3.28 -11.67
C THR A 85 -7.70 2.06 -12.18
N ILE A 86 -7.03 0.90 -12.19
CA ILE A 86 -7.59 -0.36 -12.69
C ILE A 86 -7.32 -1.42 -11.62
N MET A 87 -8.37 -2.14 -11.22
CA MET A 87 -8.25 -3.27 -10.31
C MET A 87 -8.28 -4.57 -11.10
N TYR A 88 -7.28 -5.41 -10.89
CA TYR A 88 -7.26 -6.79 -11.37
C TYR A 88 -7.40 -7.75 -10.21
N GLU A 89 -8.02 -8.88 -10.48
CA GLU A 89 -8.28 -9.93 -9.50
C GLU A 89 -7.65 -11.24 -9.96
N GLY A 90 -7.22 -12.06 -9.02
CA GLY A 90 -6.61 -13.35 -9.32
C GLY A 90 -6.41 -14.22 -8.09
N TYR A 91 -5.89 -15.41 -8.34
CA TYR A 91 -5.49 -16.36 -7.33
C TYR A 91 -4.01 -16.68 -7.48
N GLY A 92 -3.29 -16.67 -6.39
CA GLY A 92 -1.91 -17.14 -6.29
C GLY A 92 -1.84 -18.62 -5.90
N PRO A 93 -0.62 -19.14 -5.69
CA PRO A 93 -0.39 -20.45 -5.12
C PRO A 93 -1.21 -20.68 -3.85
N ASN A 94 -1.58 -21.91 -3.57
CA ASN A 94 -2.38 -22.32 -2.41
C ASN A 94 -3.79 -21.69 -2.35
N GLY A 95 -4.28 -21.11 -3.45
CA GLY A 95 -5.60 -20.48 -3.52
C GLY A 95 -5.67 -19.09 -2.84
N VAL A 96 -4.53 -18.48 -2.59
CA VAL A 96 -4.46 -17.12 -2.03
C VAL A 96 -5.13 -16.13 -2.97
N ALA A 97 -6.13 -15.40 -2.49
CA ALA A 97 -6.79 -14.35 -3.24
C ALA A 97 -5.86 -13.13 -3.36
N ILE A 98 -5.82 -12.54 -4.56
CA ILE A 98 -4.96 -11.38 -4.85
C ILE A 98 -5.78 -10.31 -5.57
N MET A 99 -5.69 -9.08 -5.08
CA MET A 99 -6.15 -7.87 -5.77
C MET A 99 -4.93 -7.03 -6.15
N ILE A 100 -4.91 -6.54 -7.40
CA ILE A 100 -3.78 -5.81 -7.96
C ILE A 100 -4.28 -4.44 -8.42
N GLU A 101 -3.84 -3.39 -7.76
CA GLU A 101 -4.15 -2.02 -8.11
C GLU A 101 -3.11 -1.46 -9.07
N CYS A 102 -3.54 -1.15 -10.27
CA CYS A 102 -2.72 -0.53 -11.29
C CYS A 102 -3.11 0.93 -11.54
N LEU A 103 -2.12 1.75 -11.84
CA LEU A 103 -2.29 3.11 -12.32
C LEU A 103 -1.59 3.24 -13.66
N SER A 104 -2.36 3.20 -14.74
CA SER A 104 -1.86 3.12 -16.10
C SER A 104 -2.59 4.07 -17.05
N ASP A 105 -1.86 4.59 -18.02
CA ASP A 105 -2.40 5.31 -19.18
C ASP A 105 -2.75 4.35 -20.34
N ASN A 106 -2.46 3.06 -20.19
CA ASN A 106 -2.72 2.03 -21.20
C ASN A 106 -3.23 0.74 -20.55
N ARG A 107 -4.55 0.60 -20.52
CA ARG A 107 -5.25 -0.55 -19.92
C ARG A 107 -4.85 -1.91 -20.51
N ASN A 108 -4.60 -1.96 -21.83
CA ASN A 108 -4.25 -3.21 -22.50
C ASN A 108 -2.83 -3.67 -22.14
N ARG A 109 -1.89 -2.72 -22.06
CA ARG A 109 -0.53 -2.99 -21.60
C ARG A 109 -0.55 -3.52 -20.18
N ALA A 110 -1.17 -2.81 -19.25
CA ALA A 110 -1.27 -3.23 -17.85
C ALA A 110 -1.89 -4.62 -17.70
N ALA A 111 -3.01 -4.89 -18.40
CA ALA A 111 -3.66 -6.21 -18.37
C ALA A 111 -2.74 -7.34 -18.87
N SER A 112 -1.98 -7.09 -19.94
CA SER A 112 -1.05 -8.07 -20.50
C SER A 112 0.11 -8.36 -19.56
N GLU A 113 0.73 -7.32 -19.01
CA GLU A 113 1.88 -7.44 -18.11
C GLU A 113 1.49 -8.13 -16.80
N VAL A 114 0.37 -7.73 -16.18
CA VAL A 114 -0.16 -8.38 -14.97
C VAL A 114 -0.46 -9.85 -15.23
N ARG A 115 -1.15 -10.19 -16.33
CA ARG A 115 -1.45 -11.58 -16.69
C ARG A 115 -0.18 -12.43 -16.82
N VAL A 116 0.85 -11.90 -17.48
CA VAL A 116 2.13 -12.60 -17.66
C VAL A 116 2.83 -12.82 -16.32
N ALA A 117 2.89 -11.79 -15.46
CA ALA A 117 3.51 -11.89 -14.14
C ALA A 117 2.79 -12.92 -13.26
N VAL A 118 1.45 -12.87 -13.22
CA VAL A 118 0.64 -13.80 -12.43
C VAL A 118 0.81 -15.24 -12.91
N THR A 119 0.66 -15.49 -14.21
CA THR A 119 0.71 -16.87 -14.74
C THR A 119 2.09 -17.50 -14.69
N ARG A 120 3.16 -16.73 -14.88
CA ARG A 120 4.55 -17.25 -14.78
C ARG A 120 4.94 -17.64 -13.37
N ASN A 121 4.31 -17.04 -12.36
CA ASN A 121 4.60 -17.31 -10.95
C ASN A 121 3.52 -18.16 -10.26
N GLY A 122 2.85 -19.02 -11.04
CA GLY A 122 1.96 -20.06 -10.51
C GLY A 122 0.56 -19.58 -10.10
N GLY A 123 0.20 -18.34 -10.44
CA GLY A 123 -1.14 -17.79 -10.23
C GLY A 123 -2.04 -17.88 -11.46
N SER A 124 -3.27 -17.45 -11.31
CA SER A 124 -4.27 -17.32 -12.36
C SER A 124 -5.06 -16.03 -12.23
N MET A 125 -5.36 -15.39 -13.37
CA MET A 125 -6.27 -14.24 -13.38
C MET A 125 -7.71 -14.71 -13.18
N ALA A 126 -8.49 -13.88 -12.52
CA ALA A 126 -9.91 -14.11 -12.26
C ALA A 126 -10.75 -12.97 -12.86
N ASP A 127 -12.05 -13.23 -13.01
CA ASP A 127 -12.99 -12.21 -13.45
C ASP A 127 -13.24 -11.18 -12.35
N PRO A 128 -13.57 -9.93 -12.68
CA PRO A 128 -13.94 -8.91 -11.70
C PRO A 128 -15.07 -9.38 -10.76
N GLY A 129 -14.87 -9.19 -9.46
CA GLY A 129 -15.81 -9.65 -8.43
C GLY A 129 -15.52 -11.04 -7.87
N SER A 130 -14.51 -11.75 -8.39
CA SER A 130 -14.18 -13.11 -7.94
C SER A 130 -13.52 -13.17 -6.58
N VAL A 131 -12.76 -12.15 -6.20
CA VAL A 131 -12.03 -12.10 -4.92
C VAL A 131 -12.27 -10.80 -4.12
N SER A 132 -12.72 -9.73 -4.75
CA SER A 132 -12.87 -8.41 -4.11
C SER A 132 -13.82 -8.42 -2.91
N TYR A 133 -14.80 -9.32 -2.88
CA TYR A 133 -15.71 -9.49 -1.73
C TYR A 133 -15.01 -10.00 -0.46
N LEU A 134 -13.81 -10.56 -0.60
CA LEU A 134 -12.98 -11.02 0.54
C LEU A 134 -12.23 -9.87 1.22
N PHE A 135 -12.24 -8.67 0.65
CA PHE A 135 -11.47 -7.54 1.12
C PHE A 135 -12.36 -6.37 1.51
N ASN A 136 -12.03 -5.75 2.63
CA ASN A 136 -12.67 -4.53 3.09
C ASN A 136 -11.71 -3.34 2.94
N ARG A 137 -12.23 -2.25 2.41
CA ARG A 137 -11.44 -1.02 2.31
C ARG A 137 -11.37 -0.34 3.68
N LYS A 138 -10.17 -0.20 4.22
CA LYS A 138 -9.89 0.36 5.55
C LYS A 138 -8.83 1.45 5.47
N GLY A 139 -8.79 2.33 6.45
CA GLY A 139 -7.66 3.19 6.74
C GLY A 139 -6.63 2.40 7.54
N VAL A 140 -5.37 2.44 7.11
CA VAL A 140 -4.26 1.74 7.77
C VAL A 140 -3.12 2.72 8.00
N ILE A 141 -2.68 2.83 9.25
CA ILE A 141 -1.56 3.68 9.64
C ILE A 141 -0.49 2.80 10.29
N ILE A 142 0.74 2.91 9.79
CA ILE A 142 1.90 2.19 10.34
C ILE A 142 2.74 3.15 11.18
N ILE A 143 3.04 2.74 12.40
CA ILE A 143 3.82 3.51 13.36
C ILE A 143 5.04 2.68 13.77
N ALA A 144 6.25 3.18 13.53
CA ALA A 144 7.47 2.51 13.96
C ALA A 144 7.53 2.43 15.50
N LYS A 145 7.96 1.30 16.03
CA LYS A 145 8.21 1.17 17.48
C LYS A 145 9.41 2.01 17.90
N ALA A 146 9.25 2.70 19.02
CA ALA A 146 10.30 3.41 19.73
C ALA A 146 10.03 3.32 21.24
N GLU A 147 11.02 3.61 22.07
CA GLU A 147 10.85 3.57 23.54
C GLU A 147 9.69 4.42 24.05
N SER A 148 9.39 5.54 23.38
CA SER A 148 8.30 6.46 23.73
C SER A 148 6.95 6.10 23.09
N VAL A 149 6.87 5.05 22.26
CA VAL A 149 5.69 4.64 21.50
C VAL A 149 5.20 3.32 22.05
N THR A 150 4.11 3.34 22.79
CA THR A 150 3.45 2.15 23.36
C THR A 150 2.06 2.00 22.77
N GLU A 151 1.55 0.76 22.76
CA GLU A 151 0.19 0.47 22.32
C GLU A 151 -0.85 1.29 23.10
N GLU A 152 -0.69 1.41 24.42
CA GLU A 152 -1.57 2.20 25.29
C GLU A 152 -1.63 3.67 24.86
N LYS A 153 -0.47 4.28 24.61
CA LYS A 153 -0.40 5.68 24.17
C LYS A 153 -1.02 5.88 22.77
N ILE A 154 -0.87 4.92 21.88
CA ILE A 154 -1.52 4.95 20.57
C ILE A 154 -3.04 4.87 20.78
N LEU A 155 -3.53 3.87 21.53
CA LEU A 155 -4.95 3.68 21.80
C LEU A 155 -5.60 4.93 22.40
N GLU A 156 -4.98 5.52 23.45
CA GLU A 156 -5.46 6.76 24.06
C GLU A 156 -5.58 7.92 23.06
N SER A 157 -4.65 7.97 22.10
CA SER A 157 -4.62 9.04 21.11
C SER A 157 -5.68 8.91 20.02
N VAL A 158 -6.07 7.69 19.63
CA VAL A 158 -6.87 7.44 18.41
C VAL A 158 -8.26 6.89 18.68
N LEU A 159 -8.58 6.48 19.89
CA LEU A 159 -9.86 5.85 20.22
C LEU A 159 -11.05 6.75 19.89
N GLU A 160 -10.99 8.02 20.29
CA GLU A 160 -12.06 9.00 20.01
C GLU A 160 -12.08 9.46 18.54
N ALA A 161 -10.99 9.22 17.80
CA ALA A 161 -10.89 9.58 16.40
C ALA A 161 -11.42 8.51 15.43
N GLY A 162 -11.86 7.35 15.94
CA GLY A 162 -12.48 6.30 15.16
C GLY A 162 -11.56 5.12 14.81
N ALA A 163 -10.46 4.92 15.54
CA ALA A 163 -9.66 3.71 15.40
C ALA A 163 -10.46 2.48 15.89
N GLU A 164 -10.42 1.41 15.08
CA GLU A 164 -11.09 0.14 15.38
C GLU A 164 -10.14 -0.86 16.05
N GLU A 165 -8.90 -0.92 15.58
CA GLU A 165 -7.90 -1.87 16.05
C GLU A 165 -6.52 -1.21 16.12
N VAL A 166 -5.72 -1.65 17.08
CA VAL A 166 -4.27 -1.42 17.13
C VAL A 166 -3.60 -2.78 17.22
N ASN A 167 -2.79 -3.10 16.23
CA ASN A 167 -2.12 -4.40 16.10
C ASN A 167 -0.61 -4.24 16.26
N ASP A 168 0.00 -5.13 17.04
CA ASP A 168 1.45 -5.24 17.15
C ASP A 168 2.00 -6.11 16.00
N LEU A 169 2.81 -5.51 15.12
CA LEU A 169 3.46 -6.21 14.00
C LEU A 169 4.91 -6.64 14.31
N GLY A 170 5.34 -6.54 15.57
CA GLY A 170 6.71 -6.85 16.01
C GLY A 170 7.60 -5.60 16.05
N GLU A 171 7.93 -5.00 14.93
CA GLU A 171 8.77 -3.80 14.86
C GLU A 171 7.99 -2.48 14.66
N SER A 172 6.70 -2.59 14.39
CA SER A 172 5.78 -1.48 14.22
C SER A 172 4.42 -1.79 14.82
N PHE A 173 3.58 -0.77 14.96
CA PHE A 173 2.15 -0.91 15.23
C PHE A 173 1.36 -0.59 13.97
N GLU A 174 0.25 -1.30 13.78
CA GLU A 174 -0.75 -1.02 12.75
C GLU A 174 -2.01 -0.50 13.42
N VAL A 175 -2.46 0.69 13.02
CA VAL A 175 -3.75 1.24 13.44
C VAL A 175 -4.73 1.09 12.27
N VAL A 176 -5.87 0.44 12.52
CA VAL A 176 -6.92 0.21 11.53
C VAL A 176 -8.14 1.06 11.89
N CYS A 177 -8.75 1.68 10.89
CA CYS A 177 -9.99 2.44 11.04
C CYS A 177 -10.85 2.33 9.77
N GLU A 178 -12.06 2.85 9.79
CA GLU A 178 -12.80 3.04 8.54
C GLU A 178 -12.03 3.97 7.60
N ALA A 179 -12.12 3.71 6.30
CA ALA A 179 -11.39 4.50 5.31
C ALA A 179 -11.77 6.00 5.33
N SER A 180 -13.00 6.33 5.75
CA SER A 180 -13.49 7.70 5.97
C SER A 180 -12.79 8.41 7.12
N ASP A 181 -12.35 7.66 8.14
CA ASP A 181 -11.82 8.19 9.39
C ASP A 181 -10.28 8.31 9.39
N LEU A 182 -9.63 7.82 8.32
CA LEU A 182 -8.17 7.84 8.18
C LEU A 182 -7.56 9.22 8.48
N VAL A 183 -8.15 10.29 7.95
CA VAL A 183 -7.66 11.66 8.17
C VAL A 183 -7.78 12.08 9.64
N ALA A 184 -8.90 11.75 10.28
CA ALA A 184 -9.16 12.07 11.68
C ALA A 184 -8.17 11.33 12.60
N VAL A 185 -8.01 10.02 12.39
CA VAL A 185 -7.09 9.17 13.16
C VAL A 185 -5.64 9.61 12.98
N ARG A 186 -5.22 9.87 11.74
CA ARG A 186 -3.88 10.41 11.46
C ARG A 186 -3.62 11.75 12.16
N THR A 187 -4.60 12.66 12.12
CA THR A 187 -4.47 13.98 12.75
C THR A 187 -4.39 13.86 14.28
N ALA A 188 -5.14 12.94 14.88
CA ALA A 188 -5.09 12.65 16.30
C ALA A 188 -3.70 12.15 16.74
N LEU A 189 -3.07 11.25 15.97
CA LEU A 189 -1.69 10.80 16.19
C LEU A 189 -0.70 11.98 16.15
N GLN A 190 -0.79 12.83 15.13
CA GLN A 190 0.07 14.00 14.97
C GLN A 190 -0.07 14.96 16.14
N ASN A 191 -1.30 15.25 16.59
CA ASN A 191 -1.58 16.12 17.72
C ASN A 191 -1.04 15.57 19.04
N SER A 192 -0.95 14.24 19.17
CA SER A 192 -0.36 13.56 20.33
C SER A 192 1.17 13.42 20.23
N GLY A 193 1.80 13.99 19.20
CA GLY A 193 3.24 13.91 18.98
C GLY A 193 3.73 12.53 18.57
N LEU A 194 2.84 11.68 18.04
CA LEU A 194 3.19 10.38 17.48
C LEU A 194 3.42 10.52 15.98
N ASP A 195 4.63 10.20 15.52
CA ASP A 195 4.95 10.13 14.09
C ASP A 195 4.55 8.74 13.53
N TYR A 196 4.25 8.68 12.25
CA TYR A 196 3.85 7.45 11.55
C TYR A 196 4.69 7.27 10.28
N GLU A 197 4.91 6.02 9.86
CA GLU A 197 5.64 5.70 8.63
C GLU A 197 4.76 5.87 7.39
N SER A 198 3.51 5.42 7.46
CA SER A 198 2.53 5.56 6.38
C SER A 198 1.12 5.70 6.92
N ALA A 199 0.25 6.33 6.14
CA ALA A 199 -1.19 6.43 6.38
C ALA A 199 -1.87 6.31 5.02
N ASP A 200 -2.45 5.16 4.73
CA ASP A 200 -2.99 4.83 3.42
C ASP A 200 -4.37 4.16 3.54
N SER A 201 -5.22 4.36 2.53
CA SER A 201 -6.39 3.51 2.35
C SER A 201 -5.97 2.20 1.73
N SER A 202 -6.26 1.08 2.39
CA SER A 202 -5.83 -0.26 1.99
C SER A 202 -7.02 -1.22 1.94
N PHE A 203 -6.83 -2.37 1.27
CA PHE A 203 -7.80 -3.46 1.27
C PHE A 203 -7.32 -4.56 2.20
N LEU A 204 -8.00 -4.71 3.34
CA LEU A 204 -7.70 -5.74 4.33
C LEU A 204 -8.60 -6.96 4.13
N PRO A 205 -8.04 -8.20 4.17
CA PRO A 205 -8.81 -9.40 3.98
C PRO A 205 -9.73 -9.68 5.19
N SER A 206 -10.95 -10.10 4.93
CA SER A 206 -11.90 -10.59 5.94
C SER A 206 -11.64 -12.04 6.35
N MET A 207 -10.92 -12.80 5.52
CA MET A 207 -10.51 -14.18 5.76
C MET A 207 -9.08 -14.36 5.29
N SER A 208 -8.27 -15.04 6.11
CA SER A 208 -6.86 -15.32 5.79
C SER A 208 -6.64 -16.80 5.48
N ILE A 209 -5.71 -17.10 4.58
CA ILE A 209 -5.25 -18.44 4.26
C ILE A 209 -3.89 -18.65 4.91
N PRO A 210 -3.77 -19.55 5.90
CA PRO A 210 -2.47 -19.84 6.54
C PRO A 210 -1.56 -20.56 5.55
N LEU A 211 -0.29 -20.13 5.50
CA LEU A 211 0.73 -20.72 4.64
C LEU A 211 1.87 -21.32 5.47
N ASP A 212 2.40 -22.43 4.99
CA ASP A 212 3.69 -22.94 5.41
C ASP A 212 4.85 -22.22 4.68
N ALA A 213 6.09 -22.54 5.01
CA ALA A 213 7.27 -21.88 4.44
C ALA A 213 7.35 -22.03 2.92
N GLU A 214 6.98 -23.19 2.36
CA GLU A 214 6.99 -23.41 0.90
C GLU A 214 5.91 -22.59 0.19
N GLY A 215 4.69 -22.59 0.72
CA GLY A 215 3.57 -21.80 0.21
C GLY A 215 3.85 -20.30 0.30
N ALA A 216 4.40 -19.85 1.43
CA ALA A 216 4.79 -18.45 1.64
C ALA A 216 5.85 -18.00 0.62
N THR A 217 6.89 -18.79 0.38
CA THR A 217 7.93 -18.50 -0.61
C THR A 217 7.32 -18.28 -2.00
N LYS A 218 6.45 -19.19 -2.46
CA LYS A 218 5.81 -19.10 -3.77
C LYS A 218 4.91 -17.87 -3.91
N VAL A 219 4.17 -17.54 -2.84
CA VAL A 219 3.29 -16.36 -2.83
C VAL A 219 4.12 -15.08 -2.82
N PHE A 220 5.22 -15.03 -2.07
CA PHE A 220 6.11 -13.87 -2.04
C PHE A 220 6.79 -13.63 -3.39
N GLU A 221 7.28 -14.68 -4.06
CA GLU A 221 7.83 -14.58 -5.42
C GLU A 221 6.80 -14.03 -6.42
N LEU A 222 5.55 -14.49 -6.32
CA LEU A 222 4.46 -13.96 -7.15
C LEU A 222 4.20 -12.48 -6.89
N ILE A 223 4.07 -12.08 -5.62
CA ILE A 223 3.82 -10.68 -5.25
C ILE A 223 4.98 -9.80 -5.69
N ASP A 224 6.22 -10.24 -5.49
CA ASP A 224 7.42 -9.52 -5.92
C ASP A 224 7.42 -9.29 -7.43
N ALA A 225 7.10 -10.32 -8.21
CA ALA A 225 7.03 -10.22 -9.67
C ALA A 225 5.93 -9.26 -10.15
N ILE A 226 4.79 -9.20 -9.44
CA ILE A 226 3.72 -8.26 -9.74
C ILE A 226 4.13 -6.83 -9.37
N GLU A 227 4.70 -6.64 -8.20
CA GLU A 227 5.15 -5.32 -7.72
C GLU A 227 6.29 -4.72 -8.55
N GLU A 228 7.06 -5.55 -9.25
CA GLU A 228 8.08 -5.10 -10.19
C GLU A 228 7.50 -4.42 -11.45
N LEU A 229 6.22 -4.56 -11.74
CA LEU A 229 5.58 -3.90 -12.89
C LEU A 229 5.42 -2.40 -12.65
N ASP A 230 5.69 -1.60 -13.68
CA ASP A 230 5.70 -0.13 -13.58
C ASP A 230 4.31 0.47 -13.34
N ASP A 231 3.26 -0.19 -13.78
CA ASP A 231 1.88 0.27 -13.64
C ASP A 231 1.21 -0.22 -12.33
N VAL A 232 1.79 -1.20 -11.63
CA VAL A 232 1.26 -1.70 -10.35
C VAL A 232 1.60 -0.72 -9.23
N GLN A 233 0.59 -0.28 -8.49
CA GLN A 233 0.73 0.58 -7.31
C GLN A 233 0.76 -0.23 -6.03
N ASN A 234 -0.25 -1.10 -5.85
CA ASN A 234 -0.40 -1.93 -4.66
C ASN A 234 -0.84 -3.35 -5.05
N VAL A 235 -0.44 -4.31 -4.24
CA VAL A 235 -0.92 -5.69 -4.28
C VAL A 235 -1.51 -6.01 -2.92
N TYR A 236 -2.73 -6.52 -2.88
CA TYR A 236 -3.41 -6.93 -1.66
C TYR A 236 -3.65 -8.44 -1.74
N SER A 237 -3.47 -9.13 -0.63
CA SER A 237 -3.61 -10.59 -0.58
C SER A 237 -4.12 -11.05 0.77
N ASN A 238 -4.72 -12.24 0.80
CA ASN A 238 -5.33 -12.80 2.00
C ASN A 238 -4.53 -13.94 2.64
N PHE A 239 -3.23 -14.02 2.39
CA PHE A 239 -2.40 -14.99 3.09
C PHE A 239 -2.15 -14.58 4.55
N ASP A 240 -1.89 -15.57 5.38
CA ASP A 240 -1.34 -15.40 6.73
C ASP A 240 -0.11 -16.27 6.93
N VAL A 241 0.89 -15.75 7.64
CA VAL A 241 2.16 -16.43 7.88
C VAL A 241 2.53 -16.26 9.36
N SER A 242 2.77 -17.37 10.05
CA SER A 242 3.20 -17.34 11.44
C SER A 242 4.59 -16.73 11.61
N ASP A 243 4.90 -16.27 12.83
CA ASP A 243 6.20 -15.70 13.17
C ASP A 243 7.33 -16.70 12.96
N GLU A 244 7.08 -17.99 13.24
CA GLU A 244 8.04 -19.07 13.03
C GLU A 244 8.38 -19.25 11.55
N VAL A 245 7.36 -19.23 10.69
CA VAL A 245 7.54 -19.32 9.25
C VAL A 245 8.27 -18.07 8.71
N MET A 246 7.88 -16.86 9.15
CA MET A 246 8.57 -15.63 8.78
C MET A 246 10.05 -15.65 9.18
N ALA A 247 10.36 -16.11 10.38
CA ALA A 247 11.75 -16.25 10.85
C ALA A 247 12.56 -17.27 10.04
N SER A 248 11.93 -18.31 9.50
CA SER A 248 12.60 -19.33 8.68
C SER A 248 12.93 -18.84 7.24
N LEU A 249 12.25 -17.79 6.76
CA LEU A 249 12.40 -17.22 5.42
C LEU A 249 13.36 -16.01 5.39
N GLY A 250 13.74 -15.50 6.53
CA GLY A 250 14.67 -14.35 6.72
C GLY A 250 16.07 -14.77 6.97
#